data_3bc85a07b21910aa930663a1d07dfb5f
#
_entry.id   3bc85a07b21910aa930663a1d07dfb5f
#
_cell.length_a   1.000
_cell.length_b   1.000
_cell.length_c   1.000
_cell.angle_alpha   90.00
_cell.angle_beta   90.00
_cell.angle_gamma   90.00
#
_symmetry.space_group_name_H-M   'P 1'
#
loop_
_entity.id
_entity.type
_entity.pdbx_description
1 polymer ?
#
loop_
_entity_poly.entity_id
_entity_poly.type
_entity_poly.pdbx_seq_one_letter_code
_entity_poly.pdbx_strand_id
1 'polypeptide(L)'
;MKIGLTSRAVQQQLGVDQPDFGILFDDMEFLSGESIPMQRLIQPKVEAEVAFVMARDLPEGTPSYAQFLSCVAYALPAIEVVDSVIADWKITLVDTVADNASSGLFVLGDQPVSIGHLALGDVGMQMEKNGETVSIGTGAACLGHPLRAAFWLARTMAARGSSLRAGQIILSGALGPMVPVSSGDLVTASIGALGKVSRVPRYASASSDVVTPAQATPTPPPTTWP
;
A
#
# COMPACT_ATOMS: atom_id res chain seq x y z
N MET A 1 1.30 -4.34 6.59
CA MET A 1 2.13 -5.28 5.80
C MET A 1 1.58 -5.42 4.38
N LYS A 2 2.41 -5.79 3.41
CA LYS A 2 1.95 -6.04 2.02
C LYS A 2 2.43 -7.41 1.55
N ILE A 3 1.78 -7.95 0.53
CA ILE A 3 2.14 -9.22 -0.10
C ILE A 3 2.43 -8.95 -1.58
N GLY A 4 3.63 -9.27 -2.02
CA GLY A 4 4.01 -9.20 -3.41
C GLY A 4 4.02 -10.57 -4.09
N LEU A 5 4.20 -10.58 -5.40
CA LEU A 5 4.30 -11.79 -6.22
C LEU A 5 3.10 -12.74 -6.06
N THR A 6 1.90 -12.20 -5.93
CA THR A 6 0.66 -12.98 -5.75
C THR A 6 0.13 -13.58 -7.05
N SER A 7 0.60 -13.12 -8.20
CA SER A 7 0.25 -13.68 -9.51
C SER A 7 1.12 -14.88 -9.86
N ARG A 8 0.52 -16.02 -10.15
CA ARG A 8 1.26 -17.21 -10.61
C ARG A 8 2.06 -16.97 -11.89
N ALA A 9 1.54 -16.13 -12.79
CA ALA A 9 2.26 -15.80 -14.03
C ALA A 9 3.56 -15.04 -13.72
N VAL A 10 3.53 -14.09 -12.78
CA VAL A 10 4.72 -13.35 -12.34
C VAL A 10 5.68 -14.27 -11.59
N GLN A 11 5.18 -15.16 -10.72
CA GLN A 11 6.03 -16.15 -10.05
C GLN A 11 6.78 -17.03 -11.05
N GLN A 12 6.09 -17.55 -12.07
CA GLN A 12 6.70 -18.36 -13.13
C GLN A 12 7.75 -17.56 -13.93
N GLN A 13 7.47 -16.30 -14.24
CA GLN A 13 8.40 -15.43 -14.97
C GLN A 13 9.69 -15.18 -14.18
N LEU A 14 9.58 -15.04 -12.86
CA LEU A 14 10.73 -14.81 -11.96
C LEU A 14 11.38 -16.12 -11.45
N GLY A 15 10.84 -17.28 -11.82
CA GLY A 15 11.37 -18.58 -11.38
C GLY A 15 11.19 -18.83 -9.88
N VAL A 16 10.12 -18.29 -9.28
CA VAL A 16 9.78 -18.46 -7.86
C VAL A 16 8.46 -19.22 -7.72
N ASP A 17 8.23 -19.83 -6.57
CA ASP A 17 7.07 -20.68 -6.28
C ASP A 17 6.19 -20.15 -5.13
N GLN A 18 6.56 -19.00 -4.56
CA GLN A 18 5.86 -18.39 -3.42
C GLN A 18 5.82 -16.88 -3.52
N PRO A 19 4.86 -16.22 -2.83
CA PRO A 19 4.85 -14.78 -2.65
C PRO A 19 6.01 -14.29 -1.79
N ASP A 20 6.30 -13.01 -1.90
CA ASP A 20 7.10 -12.26 -0.94
C ASP A 20 6.21 -11.35 -0.05
N PHE A 21 6.81 -10.64 0.89
CA PHE A 21 6.09 -9.68 1.73
C PHE A 21 7.03 -8.56 2.17
N GLY A 22 6.42 -7.39 2.43
CA GLY A 22 7.09 -6.21 2.95
C GLY A 22 6.37 -5.63 4.17
N ILE A 23 7.06 -4.75 4.87
CA ILE A 23 6.53 -4.01 6.02
C ILE A 23 6.02 -2.66 5.53
N LEU A 24 4.81 -2.29 5.95
CA LEU A 24 4.27 -0.94 5.76
C LEU A 24 4.53 -0.14 7.04
N PHE A 25 5.13 1.02 6.88
CA PHE A 25 5.38 1.97 7.96
C PHE A 25 4.30 3.05 7.97
N ASP A 26 4.10 3.70 9.12
CA ASP A 26 3.03 4.68 9.32
C ASP A 26 3.15 5.89 8.36
N ASP A 27 4.37 6.27 8.01
CA ASP A 27 4.64 7.38 7.09
C ASP A 27 4.46 7.03 5.61
N MET A 28 4.13 5.78 5.30
CA MET A 28 3.78 5.31 3.95
C MET A 28 2.29 5.45 3.63
N GLU A 29 1.44 5.65 4.65
CA GLU A 29 -0.02 5.71 4.50
C GLU A 29 -0.50 7.07 4.04
N PHE A 30 -1.43 7.05 3.09
CA PHE A 30 -2.18 8.20 2.60
C PHE A 30 -3.65 7.85 2.43
N LEU A 31 -4.52 8.86 2.47
CA LEU A 31 -5.93 8.70 2.21
C LEU A 31 -6.28 9.08 0.77
N SER A 32 -7.40 8.57 0.28
CA SER A 32 -7.93 8.91 -1.04
C SER A 32 -8.06 10.42 -1.20
N GLY A 33 -7.58 10.95 -2.34
CA GLY A 33 -7.59 12.40 -2.63
C GLY A 33 -6.40 13.21 -2.13
N GLU A 34 -5.61 12.74 -1.17
CA GLU A 34 -4.41 13.47 -0.71
C GLU A 34 -3.28 13.39 -1.74
N SER A 35 -2.28 14.27 -1.76
CA SER A 35 -1.15 14.26 -2.71
C SER A 35 0.00 13.36 -2.27
N ILE A 36 0.57 12.52 -3.15
CA ILE A 36 1.77 11.72 -2.87
C ILE A 36 3.04 12.54 -3.14
N PRO A 37 3.98 12.55 -2.19
CA PRO A 37 5.25 13.26 -2.36
C PRO A 37 6.18 12.48 -3.32
N MET A 38 6.20 12.87 -4.59
CA MET A 38 7.05 12.24 -5.63
C MET A 38 8.54 12.27 -5.32
N GLN A 39 8.99 13.24 -4.51
CA GLN A 39 10.39 13.32 -4.07
C GLN A 39 10.82 12.15 -3.15
N ARG A 40 9.89 11.37 -2.65
CA ARG A 40 10.17 10.15 -1.87
C ARG A 40 10.35 8.92 -2.75
N LEU A 41 10.11 9.04 -4.05
CA LEU A 41 10.04 7.93 -5.00
C LEU A 41 11.11 8.07 -6.08
N ILE A 42 11.56 6.93 -6.62
CA ILE A 42 12.63 6.85 -7.62
C ILE A 42 12.05 6.53 -9.01
N GLN A 43 11.32 5.44 -9.11
CA GLN A 43 10.71 4.94 -10.36
C GLN A 43 9.36 4.26 -10.07
N PRO A 44 8.38 5.02 -9.54
CA PRO A 44 7.16 4.46 -8.99
C PRO A 44 6.26 3.83 -10.05
N LYS A 45 5.62 2.74 -9.64
CA LYS A 45 4.47 2.15 -10.33
C LYS A 45 3.33 1.98 -9.33
N VAL A 46 2.11 1.82 -9.83
CA VAL A 46 0.93 1.65 -8.98
C VAL A 46 0.22 0.34 -9.29
N GLU A 47 -0.33 -0.27 -8.25
CA GLU A 47 -1.14 -1.47 -8.29
C GLU A 47 -2.45 -1.24 -7.53
N ALA A 48 -3.56 -1.78 -8.06
CA ALA A 48 -4.83 -1.79 -7.36
C ALA A 48 -4.95 -3.06 -6.53
N GLU A 49 -5.29 -2.92 -5.25
CA GLU A 49 -5.30 -3.99 -4.27
C GLU A 49 -6.52 -3.94 -3.33
N VAL A 50 -6.75 -5.03 -2.61
CA VAL A 50 -7.64 -5.03 -1.45
C VAL A 50 -6.80 -4.86 -0.19
N ALA A 51 -7.09 -3.84 0.59
CA ALA A 51 -6.55 -3.69 1.94
C ALA A 51 -7.49 -4.35 2.96
N PHE A 52 -6.93 -5.12 3.89
CA PHE A 52 -7.65 -5.66 5.05
C PHE A 52 -7.12 -5.00 6.32
N VAL A 53 -8.02 -4.67 7.23
CA VAL A 53 -7.67 -4.13 8.55
C VAL A 53 -8.01 -5.16 9.62
N MET A 54 -7.07 -5.42 10.52
CA MET A 54 -7.25 -6.39 11.61
C MET A 54 -8.03 -5.77 12.76
N ALA A 55 -9.11 -6.43 13.20
CA ALA A 55 -9.90 -6.03 14.36
C ALA A 55 -9.25 -6.44 15.68
N ARG A 56 -8.52 -7.55 15.67
CA ARG A 56 -7.95 -8.18 16.87
C ARG A 56 -6.62 -8.84 16.54
N ASP A 57 -5.80 -9.02 17.56
CA ASP A 57 -4.58 -9.83 17.47
C ASP A 57 -4.93 -11.26 17.04
N LEU A 58 -4.14 -11.80 16.12
CA LEU A 58 -4.18 -13.24 15.88
C LEU A 58 -3.58 -13.99 17.08
N PRO A 59 -4.20 -15.12 17.48
CA PRO A 59 -3.64 -15.95 18.53
C PRO A 59 -2.23 -16.42 18.18
N GLU A 60 -1.44 -16.74 19.20
CA GLU A 60 -0.13 -17.35 19.02
C GLU A 60 -0.24 -18.72 18.34
N GLY A 61 0.82 -19.10 17.62
CA GLY A 61 0.86 -20.33 16.85
C GLY A 61 0.23 -20.18 15.45
N THR A 62 0.06 -21.29 14.74
CA THR A 62 -0.44 -21.29 13.36
C THR A 62 -1.96 -21.09 13.35
N PRO A 63 -2.49 -19.95 12.86
CA PRO A 63 -3.92 -19.71 12.85
C PRO A 63 -4.62 -20.61 11.83
N SER A 64 -5.85 -21.03 12.15
CA SER A 64 -6.79 -21.56 11.15
C SER A 64 -7.37 -20.43 10.29
N TYR A 65 -7.93 -20.78 9.13
CA TYR A 65 -8.58 -19.77 8.26
C TYR A 65 -9.78 -19.10 8.96
N ALA A 66 -10.56 -19.85 9.73
CA ALA A 66 -11.68 -19.31 10.48
C ALA A 66 -11.23 -18.31 11.57
N GLN A 67 -10.16 -18.62 12.30
CA GLN A 67 -9.56 -17.69 13.26
C GLN A 67 -9.08 -16.41 12.57
N PHE A 68 -8.38 -16.54 11.43
CA PHE A 68 -7.97 -15.38 10.66
C PHE A 68 -9.17 -14.52 10.24
N LEU A 69 -10.18 -15.11 9.60
CA LEU A 69 -11.39 -14.37 9.18
C LEU A 69 -12.09 -13.66 10.33
N SER A 70 -12.15 -14.29 11.51
CA SER A 70 -12.76 -13.68 12.69
C SER A 70 -11.99 -12.50 13.26
N CYS A 71 -10.71 -12.33 12.87
CA CYS A 71 -9.86 -11.22 13.28
C CYS A 71 -9.81 -10.08 12.27
N VAL A 72 -10.37 -10.22 11.06
CA VAL A 72 -10.47 -9.15 10.07
C VAL A 72 -11.67 -8.26 10.39
N ALA A 73 -11.45 -6.94 10.47
CA ALA A 73 -12.51 -5.95 10.72
C ALA A 73 -13.31 -5.68 9.44
N TYR A 74 -12.61 -5.25 8.39
CA TYR A 74 -13.19 -4.83 7.13
C TYR A 74 -12.14 -4.83 6.02
N ALA A 75 -12.62 -4.62 4.81
CA ALA A 75 -11.80 -4.39 3.62
C ALA A 75 -11.99 -2.98 3.09
N LEU A 76 -10.97 -2.46 2.41
CA LEU A 76 -10.95 -1.18 1.70
C LEU A 76 -10.38 -1.38 0.29
N PRO A 77 -10.79 -0.58 -0.70
CA PRO A 77 -10.02 -0.50 -1.94
C PRO A 77 -8.71 0.24 -1.65
N ALA A 78 -7.62 -0.20 -2.25
CA ALA A 78 -6.31 0.41 -2.05
C ALA A 78 -5.54 0.58 -3.36
N ILE A 79 -4.62 1.54 -3.38
CA ILE A 79 -3.56 1.65 -4.38
C ILE A 79 -2.23 1.47 -3.64
N GLU A 80 -1.47 0.46 -4.00
CA GLU A 80 -0.06 0.38 -3.61
C GLU A 80 0.78 1.16 -4.61
N VAL A 81 1.74 1.94 -4.10
CA VAL A 81 2.79 2.57 -4.90
C VAL A 81 4.05 1.77 -4.65
N VAL A 82 4.37 0.89 -5.57
CA VAL A 82 5.62 0.15 -5.54
C VAL A 82 6.73 1.00 -6.14
N ASP A 83 7.91 0.93 -5.54
CA ASP A 83 9.09 1.67 -5.98
C ASP A 83 10.34 0.80 -5.79
N SER A 84 11.27 0.83 -6.73
CA SER A 84 12.48 0.01 -6.63
C SER A 84 13.73 0.86 -6.64
N VAL A 85 14.66 0.52 -5.75
CA VAL A 85 16.02 1.09 -5.76
C VAL A 85 16.89 0.51 -6.87
N ILE A 86 16.46 -0.57 -7.53
CA ILE A 86 17.19 -1.18 -8.63
C ILE A 86 16.79 -0.56 -9.97
N ALA A 87 17.76 -0.04 -10.69
CA ALA A 87 17.56 0.64 -11.96
C ALA A 87 16.75 -0.20 -12.98
N ASP A 88 15.81 0.46 -13.66
CA ASP A 88 14.97 -0.11 -14.72
C ASP A 88 14.13 -1.31 -14.27
N TRP A 89 13.91 -1.48 -12.97
CA TRP A 89 13.19 -2.65 -12.42
C TRP A 89 13.80 -3.99 -12.82
N LYS A 90 15.12 -4.07 -13.04
CA LYS A 90 15.83 -5.32 -13.34
C LYS A 90 16.10 -6.14 -12.07
N ILE A 91 15.03 -6.38 -11.33
CA ILE A 91 15.07 -6.99 -10.00
C ILE A 91 15.04 -8.52 -10.06
N THR A 92 15.76 -9.15 -9.13
CA THR A 92 15.60 -10.56 -8.75
C THR A 92 14.77 -10.68 -7.48
N LEU A 93 14.39 -11.91 -7.08
CA LEU A 93 13.71 -12.13 -5.80
C LEU A 93 14.53 -11.62 -4.60
N VAL A 94 15.85 -11.80 -4.64
CA VAL A 94 16.74 -11.33 -3.55
C VAL A 94 16.73 -9.81 -3.47
N ASP A 95 16.75 -9.13 -4.61
CA ASP A 95 16.70 -7.67 -4.67
C ASP A 95 15.39 -7.13 -4.09
N THR A 96 14.25 -7.68 -4.51
CA THR A 96 12.94 -7.20 -4.02
C THR A 96 12.76 -7.48 -2.53
N VAL A 97 13.21 -8.63 -2.01
CA VAL A 97 13.17 -8.93 -0.57
C VAL A 97 14.07 -7.97 0.22
N ALA A 98 15.27 -7.65 -0.29
CA ALA A 98 16.19 -6.71 0.35
C ALA A 98 15.64 -5.27 0.33
N ASP A 99 14.85 -4.93 -0.69
CA ASP A 99 14.18 -3.64 -0.90
C ASP A 99 12.75 -3.63 -0.30
N ASN A 100 12.54 -4.34 0.79
CA ASN A 100 11.25 -4.43 1.50
C ASN A 100 10.08 -4.80 0.58
N ALA A 101 10.27 -5.75 -0.32
CA ALA A 101 9.34 -6.14 -1.39
C ALA A 101 8.92 -4.96 -2.29
N SER A 102 9.85 -4.04 -2.54
CA SER A 102 9.65 -2.80 -3.31
C SER A 102 8.50 -1.93 -2.81
N SER A 103 8.26 -1.93 -1.49
CA SER A 103 7.22 -1.11 -0.86
C SER A 103 7.62 0.36 -0.86
N GLY A 104 6.85 1.21 -1.53
CA GLY A 104 7.02 2.65 -1.52
C GLY A 104 6.01 3.34 -0.60
N LEU A 105 4.78 3.54 -1.07
CA LEU A 105 3.68 4.19 -0.36
C LEU A 105 2.38 3.43 -0.61
N PHE A 106 1.31 3.75 0.12
CA PHE A 106 -0.01 3.20 -0.18
C PHE A 106 -1.13 4.19 0.13
N VAL A 107 -2.26 4.01 -0.55
CA VAL A 107 -3.45 4.86 -0.43
C VAL A 107 -4.64 3.99 -0.09
N LEU A 108 -5.36 4.36 0.94
CA LEU A 108 -6.61 3.70 1.34
C LEU A 108 -7.82 4.48 0.84
N GLY A 109 -8.84 3.77 0.39
CA GLY A 109 -10.16 4.35 0.14
C GLY A 109 -10.89 4.65 1.45
N ASP A 110 -11.91 5.50 1.38
CA ASP A 110 -12.57 6.07 2.56
C ASP A 110 -13.69 5.19 3.14
N GLN A 111 -14.19 4.23 2.36
CA GLN A 111 -15.38 3.47 2.73
C GLN A 111 -15.03 2.03 3.16
N PRO A 112 -15.07 1.71 4.47
CA PRO A 112 -14.86 0.34 4.93
C PRO A 112 -16.07 -0.56 4.58
N VAL A 113 -15.79 -1.77 4.10
CA VAL A 113 -16.81 -2.75 3.73
C VAL A 113 -16.58 -4.06 4.48
N SER A 114 -17.63 -4.60 5.11
CA SER A 114 -17.56 -5.90 5.78
C SER A 114 -17.25 -7.03 4.81
N ILE A 115 -16.28 -7.87 5.15
CA ILE A 115 -15.84 -8.99 4.30
C ILE A 115 -16.90 -10.07 4.10
N GLY A 116 -17.86 -10.19 5.02
CA GLY A 116 -18.88 -11.25 5.01
C GLY A 116 -19.87 -11.16 3.82
N HIS A 117 -19.93 -10.04 3.12
CA HIS A 117 -20.84 -9.79 1.99
C HIS A 117 -20.09 -9.58 0.67
N LEU A 118 -18.79 -9.83 0.63
CA LEU A 118 -17.95 -9.59 -0.53
C LEU A 118 -17.53 -10.91 -1.20
N ALA A 119 -17.86 -11.07 -2.47
CA ALA A 119 -17.31 -12.12 -3.33
C ALA A 119 -15.94 -11.69 -3.87
N LEU A 120 -14.94 -11.53 -2.98
CA LEU A 120 -13.64 -10.92 -3.30
C LEU A 120 -12.85 -11.67 -4.38
N GLY A 121 -13.09 -12.98 -4.57
CA GLY A 121 -12.47 -13.73 -5.67
C GLY A 121 -12.97 -13.29 -7.04
N ASP A 122 -14.25 -12.92 -7.12
CA ASP A 122 -14.95 -12.57 -8.36
C ASP A 122 -15.00 -11.05 -8.61
N VAL A 123 -14.46 -10.26 -7.69
CA VAL A 123 -14.49 -8.80 -7.82
C VAL A 123 -13.70 -8.34 -9.04
N GLY A 124 -14.32 -7.54 -9.90
CA GLY A 124 -13.64 -6.87 -11.01
C GLY A 124 -12.88 -5.65 -10.54
N MET A 125 -11.73 -5.40 -11.11
CA MET A 125 -10.91 -4.22 -10.89
C MET A 125 -10.64 -3.50 -12.21
N GLN A 126 -10.81 -2.18 -12.21
CA GLN A 126 -10.42 -1.28 -13.28
C GLN A 126 -9.59 -0.14 -12.68
N MET A 127 -8.43 0.10 -13.26
CA MET A 127 -7.58 1.26 -12.90
C MET A 127 -7.49 2.19 -14.11
N GLU A 128 -7.75 3.46 -13.84
CA GLU A 128 -7.66 4.55 -14.81
C GLU A 128 -6.50 5.48 -14.46
N LYS A 129 -5.82 5.97 -15.49
CA LYS A 129 -4.83 7.04 -15.37
C LYS A 129 -5.25 8.18 -16.30
N ASN A 130 -5.50 9.36 -15.74
CA ASN A 130 -5.94 10.55 -16.46
C ASN A 130 -7.25 10.31 -17.25
N GLY A 131 -8.14 9.45 -16.74
CA GLY A 131 -9.41 9.10 -17.37
C GLY A 131 -9.34 7.95 -18.39
N GLU A 132 -8.14 7.44 -18.69
CA GLU A 132 -7.97 6.29 -19.58
C GLU A 132 -7.76 5.00 -18.79
N THR A 133 -8.41 3.90 -19.17
CA THR A 133 -8.22 2.59 -18.56
C THR A 133 -6.84 2.05 -18.89
N VAL A 134 -6.01 1.82 -17.86
CA VAL A 134 -4.62 1.38 -17.98
C VAL A 134 -4.36 -0.01 -17.38
N SER A 135 -5.25 -0.51 -16.53
CA SER A 135 -5.17 -1.85 -15.97
C SER A 135 -6.56 -2.40 -15.67
N ILE A 136 -6.77 -3.68 -15.95
CA ILE A 136 -7.98 -4.43 -15.64
C ILE A 136 -7.56 -5.73 -14.97
N GLY A 137 -8.34 -6.16 -13.99
CA GLY A 137 -8.05 -7.39 -13.27
C GLY A 137 -9.21 -7.91 -12.46
N THR A 138 -8.94 -8.90 -11.65
CA THR A 138 -9.93 -9.53 -10.77
C THR A 138 -9.32 -9.97 -9.47
N GLY A 139 -10.14 -10.16 -8.43
CA GLY A 139 -9.69 -10.70 -7.16
C GLY A 139 -9.02 -12.07 -7.28
N ALA A 140 -9.42 -12.88 -8.25
CA ALA A 140 -8.83 -14.20 -8.50
C ALA A 140 -7.34 -14.12 -8.94
N ALA A 141 -6.86 -12.99 -9.47
CA ALA A 141 -5.46 -12.81 -9.82
C ALA A 141 -4.54 -12.87 -8.58
N CYS A 142 -5.07 -12.50 -7.42
CA CYS A 142 -4.36 -12.49 -6.15
C CYS A 142 -4.44 -13.86 -5.46
N LEU A 143 -3.52 -14.80 -5.76
CA LEU A 143 -3.50 -16.18 -5.25
C LEU A 143 -4.84 -16.92 -5.32
N GLY A 144 -5.66 -16.60 -6.32
CA GLY A 144 -7.02 -17.11 -6.48
C GLY A 144 -8.07 -16.42 -5.60
N HIS A 145 -7.69 -15.67 -4.57
CA HIS A 145 -8.59 -14.93 -3.71
C HIS A 145 -7.82 -14.01 -2.74
N PRO A 146 -8.11 -12.70 -2.61
CA PRO A 146 -7.39 -11.77 -1.74
C PRO A 146 -7.29 -12.22 -0.27
N LEU A 147 -8.35 -12.78 0.31
CA LEU A 147 -8.30 -13.33 1.68
C LEU A 147 -7.37 -14.53 1.81
N ARG A 148 -7.13 -15.31 0.76
CA ARG A 148 -6.13 -16.40 0.80
C ARG A 148 -4.72 -15.86 0.82
N ALA A 149 -4.45 -14.79 0.10
CA ALA A 149 -3.16 -14.10 0.14
C ALA A 149 -2.90 -13.53 1.54
N ALA A 150 -3.87 -12.80 2.10
CA ALA A 150 -3.78 -12.27 3.46
C ALA A 150 -3.62 -13.39 4.51
N PHE A 151 -4.30 -14.52 4.35
CA PHE A 151 -4.13 -15.68 5.23
C PHE A 151 -2.75 -16.34 5.08
N TRP A 152 -2.20 -16.43 3.87
CA TRP A 152 -0.83 -16.87 3.66
C TRP A 152 0.16 -16.00 4.45
N LEU A 153 0.02 -14.67 4.39
CA LEU A 153 0.83 -13.76 5.18
C LEU A 153 0.66 -14.00 6.69
N ALA A 154 -0.58 -14.12 7.17
CA ALA A 154 -0.88 -14.37 8.58
C ALA A 154 -0.15 -15.61 9.11
N ARG A 155 -0.17 -16.71 8.36
CA ARG A 155 0.56 -17.95 8.71
C ARG A 155 2.08 -17.77 8.64
N THR A 156 2.55 -17.09 7.62
CA THR A 156 3.97 -16.81 7.41
C THR A 156 4.54 -15.99 8.57
N MET A 157 3.82 -14.98 9.02
CA MET A 157 4.22 -14.15 10.16
C MET A 157 4.14 -14.90 11.49
N ALA A 158 3.09 -15.68 11.69
CA ALA A 158 2.95 -16.54 12.89
C ALA A 158 4.10 -17.55 12.98
N ALA A 159 4.49 -18.19 11.89
CA ALA A 159 5.62 -19.12 11.85
C ALA A 159 6.97 -18.44 12.17
N ARG A 160 7.07 -17.11 12.01
CA ARG A 160 8.24 -16.30 12.39
C ARG A 160 8.13 -15.71 13.81
N GLY A 161 7.10 -16.08 14.59
CA GLY A 161 6.89 -15.56 15.92
C GLY A 161 6.38 -14.11 15.96
N SER A 162 5.84 -13.60 14.87
CA SER A 162 5.41 -12.20 14.68
C SER A 162 3.96 -12.14 14.21
N SER A 163 3.03 -12.74 14.98
CA SER A 163 1.60 -12.77 14.63
C SER A 163 1.03 -11.36 14.40
N LEU A 164 0.09 -11.26 13.46
CA LEU A 164 -0.57 -10.00 13.11
C LEU A 164 -1.36 -9.45 14.31
N ARG A 165 -1.35 -8.13 14.46
CA ARG A 165 -1.96 -7.40 15.58
C ARG A 165 -3.16 -6.57 15.14
N ALA A 166 -4.04 -6.24 16.08
CA ALA A 166 -5.14 -5.30 15.87
C ALA A 166 -4.65 -3.98 15.29
N GLY A 167 -5.42 -3.40 14.36
CA GLY A 167 -5.08 -2.17 13.67
C GLY A 167 -4.10 -2.33 12.51
N GLN A 168 -3.42 -3.47 12.37
CA GLN A 168 -2.51 -3.67 11.24
C GLN A 168 -3.26 -3.78 9.93
N ILE A 169 -2.67 -3.19 8.89
CA ILE A 169 -3.16 -3.21 7.51
C ILE A 169 -2.42 -4.30 6.75
N ILE A 170 -3.15 -5.03 5.90
CA ILE A 170 -2.63 -6.02 4.96
C ILE A 170 -3.04 -5.59 3.56
N LEU A 171 -2.11 -5.25 2.70
CA LEU A 171 -2.32 -5.16 1.27
C LEU A 171 -2.20 -6.55 0.65
N SER A 172 -3.22 -6.96 -0.07
CA SER A 172 -3.41 -8.37 -0.49
C SER A 172 -2.51 -8.84 -1.62
N GLY A 173 -1.93 -7.90 -2.35
CA GLY A 173 -1.29 -8.13 -3.64
C GLY A 173 -2.16 -7.70 -4.82
N ALA A 174 -1.52 -7.41 -5.93
CA ALA A 174 -2.11 -6.82 -7.12
C ALA A 174 -3.28 -7.62 -7.69
N LEU A 175 -4.36 -6.92 -8.04
CA LEU A 175 -5.53 -7.48 -8.74
C LEU A 175 -5.35 -7.48 -10.26
N GLY A 176 -4.36 -6.76 -10.77
CA GLY A 176 -4.04 -6.62 -12.18
C GLY A 176 -2.63 -6.07 -12.40
N PRO A 177 -2.22 -5.84 -13.66
CA PRO A 177 -0.89 -5.33 -13.98
C PRO A 177 -0.59 -3.97 -13.34
N MET A 178 0.65 -3.79 -12.85
CA MET A 178 1.15 -2.51 -12.37
C MET A 178 1.37 -1.52 -13.50
N VAL A 179 1.25 -0.22 -13.21
CA VAL A 179 1.33 0.87 -14.20
C VAL A 179 2.31 1.94 -13.72
N PRO A 180 3.26 2.40 -14.56
CA PRO A 180 4.14 3.49 -14.20
C PRO A 180 3.37 4.81 -14.05
N VAL A 181 3.78 5.62 -13.07
CA VAL A 181 3.16 6.93 -12.79
C VAL A 181 4.20 8.03 -12.71
N SER A 182 3.75 9.23 -13.07
CA SER A 182 4.54 10.45 -13.05
C SER A 182 3.82 11.53 -12.24
N SER A 183 4.53 12.59 -11.90
CA SER A 183 3.94 13.74 -11.22
C SER A 183 2.82 14.35 -12.06
N GLY A 184 1.67 14.57 -11.43
CA GLY A 184 0.47 15.13 -12.06
C GLY A 184 -0.52 14.11 -12.61
N ASP A 185 -0.14 12.82 -12.72
CA ASP A 185 -1.09 11.79 -13.13
C ASP A 185 -2.21 11.62 -12.09
N LEU A 186 -3.45 11.61 -12.52
CA LEU A 186 -4.59 11.20 -11.70
C LEU A 186 -4.81 9.70 -11.88
N VAL A 187 -4.61 8.94 -10.82
CA VAL A 187 -4.89 7.50 -10.81
C VAL A 187 -6.16 7.22 -10.00
N THR A 188 -7.06 6.43 -10.55
CA THR A 188 -8.28 5.96 -9.87
C THR A 188 -8.40 4.45 -10.05
N ALA A 189 -8.52 3.71 -8.96
CA ALA A 189 -8.85 2.30 -8.97
C ALA A 189 -10.29 2.10 -8.50
N SER A 190 -11.07 1.34 -9.29
CA SER A 190 -12.44 0.91 -8.99
C SER A 190 -12.43 -0.59 -8.75
N ILE A 191 -12.87 -1.05 -7.57
CA ILE A 191 -12.80 -2.46 -7.18
C ILE A 191 -14.19 -2.93 -6.77
N GLY A 192 -15.02 -3.25 -7.75
CA GLY A 192 -16.36 -3.79 -7.55
C GLY A 192 -17.13 -3.16 -6.39
N ALA A 193 -17.66 -4.00 -5.50
CA ALA A 193 -18.42 -3.56 -4.33
C ALA A 193 -17.59 -2.88 -3.22
N LEU A 194 -16.25 -2.87 -3.31
CA LEU A 194 -15.39 -2.11 -2.39
C LEU A 194 -15.42 -0.61 -2.68
N GLY A 195 -15.77 -0.21 -3.92
CA GLY A 195 -15.79 1.19 -4.32
C GLY A 195 -14.51 1.64 -4.99
N LYS A 196 -14.17 2.92 -4.79
CA LYS A 196 -13.08 3.59 -5.49
C LYS A 196 -12.05 4.15 -4.51
N VAL A 197 -10.80 4.21 -4.98
CA VAL A 197 -9.70 4.94 -4.36
C VAL A 197 -8.99 5.73 -5.45
N SER A 198 -8.62 6.98 -5.17
CA SER A 198 -7.98 7.82 -6.19
C SER A 198 -6.82 8.62 -5.63
N ARG A 199 -5.88 8.99 -6.53
CA ARG A 199 -4.63 9.61 -6.16
C ARG A 199 -4.03 10.50 -7.23
N VAL A 200 -3.40 11.61 -6.82
CA VAL A 200 -2.56 12.45 -7.67
C VAL A 200 -1.14 12.51 -7.11
N PRO A 201 -0.15 11.82 -7.72
CA PRO A 201 1.26 12.02 -7.39
C PRO A 201 1.66 13.47 -7.73
N ARG A 202 2.31 14.19 -6.80
CA ARG A 202 2.80 15.55 -7.03
C ARG A 202 4.17 15.75 -6.42
N TYR A 203 5.04 16.52 -7.08
CA TYR A 203 6.15 17.14 -6.38
C TYR A 203 5.57 18.18 -5.42
N ALA A 204 6.12 18.26 -4.20
CA ALA A 204 5.79 19.36 -3.33
C ALA A 204 6.04 20.66 -4.12
N SER A 205 5.03 21.50 -4.26
CA SER A 205 5.26 22.87 -4.67
C SER A 205 6.29 23.45 -3.70
N ALA A 206 7.36 24.05 -4.19
CA ALA A 206 8.26 24.82 -3.34
C ALA A 206 7.33 25.76 -2.56
N SER A 207 7.18 25.52 -1.26
CA SER A 207 6.39 26.40 -0.42
C SER A 207 7.04 27.77 -0.52
N SER A 208 6.27 28.75 -0.93
CA SER A 208 6.65 30.19 -0.89
C SER A 208 6.68 30.71 0.56
N ASP A 209 6.86 29.83 1.52
CA ASP A 209 7.18 30.19 2.89
C ASP A 209 8.67 30.57 2.96
N VAL A 210 8.97 31.69 2.32
CA VAL A 210 10.12 32.50 2.73
C VAL A 210 9.77 32.91 4.17
N VAL A 211 10.30 32.17 5.14
CA VAL A 211 10.36 32.63 6.51
C VAL A 211 11.21 33.90 6.46
N THR A 212 10.54 35.04 6.38
CA THR A 212 11.20 36.34 6.58
C THR A 212 11.79 36.28 7.98
N PRO A 213 13.12 36.39 8.14
CA PRO A 213 13.72 36.39 9.48
C PRO A 213 13.05 37.54 10.26
N ALA A 214 12.42 37.20 11.39
CA ALA A 214 11.88 38.18 12.29
C ALA A 214 13.01 39.18 12.60
N GLN A 215 12.80 40.44 12.27
CA GLN A 215 13.72 41.52 12.64
C GLN A 215 13.87 41.46 14.16
N ALA A 216 15.07 41.15 14.61
CA ALA A 216 15.42 41.19 16.02
C ALA A 216 15.20 42.62 16.52
N THR A 217 14.20 42.82 17.38
CA THR A 217 14.03 44.05 18.11
C THR A 217 15.27 44.26 19.02
N PRO A 218 15.92 45.42 18.96
CA PRO A 218 17.07 45.67 19.81
C PRO A 218 16.67 45.66 21.28
N THR A 219 17.38 44.87 22.09
CA THR A 219 17.19 44.80 23.53
C THR A 219 17.60 46.18 24.15
N PRO A 220 16.78 46.82 25.00
CA PRO A 220 17.15 48.05 25.66
C PRO A 220 18.32 47.81 26.63
N PRO A 221 19.20 48.78 26.83
CA PRO A 221 20.35 48.62 27.72
C PRO A 221 19.90 48.48 29.20
N PRO A 222 20.73 47.79 30.02
CA PRO A 222 20.39 47.54 31.43
C PRO A 222 20.31 48.86 32.19
N THR A 223 19.21 49.10 32.92
CA THR A 223 19.03 50.17 33.87
C THR A 223 19.90 49.94 35.08
N THR A 224 20.93 50.79 35.29
CA THR A 224 21.70 50.84 36.53
C THR A 224 20.85 51.50 37.62
N TRP A 225 20.64 50.81 38.72
CA TRP A 225 20.08 51.34 39.94
C TRP A 225 21.19 51.95 40.81
N PRO A 226 20.95 53.05 41.53
CA PRO A 226 21.91 53.65 42.43
C PRO A 226 22.15 52.87 43.74
#